data_721ffa2dd07714d1f7bbbbd39f5f251a
#
_entry.id   721ffa2dd07714d1f7bbbbd39f5f251a
#
_cell.length_a   1.000
_cell.length_b   1.000
_cell.length_c   1.000
_cell.angle_alpha   90.00
_cell.angle_beta   90.00
_cell.angle_gamma   90.00
#
_symmetry.space_group_name_H-M   'P 1'
#
loop_
_entity.id
_entity.type
_entity.pdbx_description
1 polymer ?
#
loop_
_entity_poly.entity_id
_entity_poly.type
_entity_poly.pdbx_seq_one_letter_code
_entity_poly.pdbx_strand_id
1 'polypeptide(L)'
;MRVNKTPLKTGYWKKQRSMTGVEAEWDPDNGKYKLYTGYRKELAGDDIGAFLTFDTGESEQIEVQMGVSFVSIENARLNLDKEQSGKDFDKVLAESRKRWHDDLSRIIVEGGTDEQKIVFYTALYHALIHPNLLQDVNGQYPAMESNRILTAKGDRYTVFSLWDTYRNVHQLLTLVYPERQLQMVRSMLDMYREHGWLPKWELYGRETLTMEGDPSIPVIVDTWLKGLRSFDVELAYEAMRKGAVLPGAENLLRPDNDDYLSLGYVPLREQYDNSVSHALEYYIADNALSRMAEALAKDAEVKGQKEKARRYKEDARLFYNRSLGYKHYYSKEYGTFRPILPNGEFYAPFDPRQGENFEPNPGFHEGCAWNYTFYVPHDVKGLAQLMGGKKAFVDKLQRVFDEGLYDPANEPDIAYAHLFSYFKGEEWRTQKELHRLLQKYFKNAPDGIPGNDDTGTMSAWAIFN
;
A
#
# COMPACT_ATOMS: atom_id res chain seq x y z
N MET A 1 26.94 -14.76 -7.17
CA MET A 1 27.48 -13.90 -8.23
C MET A 1 28.38 -14.72 -9.14
N ARG A 2 28.28 -14.50 -10.45
CA ARG A 2 29.17 -15.01 -11.49
C ARG A 2 29.71 -13.86 -12.33
N VAL A 3 30.89 -14.02 -12.90
CA VAL A 3 31.50 -13.06 -13.82
C VAL A 3 32.02 -13.78 -15.05
N ASN A 4 32.01 -13.13 -16.21
CA ASN A 4 32.42 -13.69 -17.49
C ASN A 4 33.96 -13.76 -17.68
N LYS A 5 34.71 -13.09 -16.78
CA LYS A 5 36.20 -13.07 -16.83
C LYS A 5 36.78 -13.40 -15.46
N THR A 6 37.89 -14.14 -15.44
CA THR A 6 38.62 -14.45 -14.20
C THR A 6 39.18 -13.17 -13.57
N PRO A 7 38.88 -12.85 -12.33
CA PRO A 7 39.44 -11.67 -11.66
C PRO A 7 40.97 -11.84 -11.48
N LEU A 8 41.69 -10.70 -11.64
CA LEU A 8 43.13 -10.63 -11.33
C LEU A 8 43.36 -10.74 -9.83
N LYS A 9 42.49 -10.07 -9.03
CA LYS A 9 42.50 -10.13 -7.57
C LYS A 9 41.08 -10.23 -7.05
N THR A 10 40.94 -10.92 -5.93
CA THR A 10 39.69 -11.00 -5.15
C THR A 10 39.97 -10.73 -3.69
N GLY A 11 39.04 -10.20 -2.98
CA GLY A 11 39.16 -10.02 -1.53
C GLY A 11 37.88 -9.50 -0.91
N TYR A 12 37.98 -9.26 0.36
CA TYR A 12 36.89 -8.75 1.18
C TYR A 12 37.27 -7.41 1.80
N TRP A 13 36.28 -6.59 2.06
CA TRP A 13 36.44 -5.40 2.87
C TRP A 13 35.45 -5.42 4.05
N LYS A 14 35.86 -4.76 5.14
CA LYS A 14 35.03 -4.52 6.30
C LYS A 14 35.22 -3.09 6.74
N LYS A 15 34.12 -2.39 7.08
CA LYS A 15 34.17 -1.07 7.68
C LYS A 15 34.85 -1.16 9.03
N GLN A 16 35.85 -0.35 9.29
CA GLN A 16 36.54 -0.32 10.57
C GLN A 16 35.80 0.66 11.49
N ARG A 17 35.15 0.14 12.52
CA ARG A 17 34.60 0.97 13.59
C ARG A 17 35.77 1.59 14.38
N SER A 18 35.60 2.85 14.84
CA SER A 18 36.59 3.50 15.72
C SER A 18 36.75 2.65 16.97
N MET A 19 38.00 2.34 17.34
CA MET A 19 38.32 1.55 18.56
C MET A 19 38.30 2.38 19.84
N THR A 20 37.98 3.67 19.81
CA THR A 20 38.16 4.60 20.91
C THR A 20 36.86 4.99 21.63
N GLY A 21 35.78 4.23 21.57
CA GLY A 21 34.59 4.46 22.42
C GLY A 21 33.94 5.86 22.39
N VAL A 22 34.46 6.75 21.57
CA VAL A 22 33.82 8.03 21.26
C VAL A 22 32.95 7.79 20.05
N GLU A 23 31.66 8.01 20.19
CA GLU A 23 30.73 8.10 19.06
C GLU A 23 31.21 9.25 18.15
N ALA A 24 32.11 8.94 17.24
CA ALA A 24 32.34 9.82 16.10
C ALA A 24 31.08 9.73 15.26
N GLU A 25 30.41 10.85 15.04
CA GLU A 25 29.37 10.96 14.02
C GLU A 25 29.86 10.25 12.76
N TRP A 26 29.04 9.34 12.27
CA TRP A 26 29.39 8.54 11.12
C TRP A 26 29.49 9.43 9.90
N ASP A 27 30.69 9.63 9.40
CA ASP A 27 30.92 10.31 8.13
C ASP A 27 31.07 9.26 7.03
N PRO A 28 30.06 9.14 6.12
CA PRO A 28 30.09 8.18 5.04
C PRO A 28 31.28 8.36 4.11
N ASP A 29 31.80 9.58 3.97
CA ASP A 29 32.88 9.91 3.05
C ASP A 29 34.29 9.65 3.63
N ASN A 30 34.40 9.56 4.95
CA ASN A 30 35.66 9.34 5.68
C ASN A 30 35.76 7.99 6.38
N GLY A 31 34.85 7.05 6.13
CA GLY A 31 34.88 5.68 6.68
C GLY A 31 36.14 4.94 6.25
N LYS A 32 36.99 4.54 7.22
CA LYS A 32 38.15 3.69 6.92
C LYS A 32 37.69 2.23 6.70
N TYR A 33 38.06 1.68 5.56
CA TYR A 33 37.83 0.28 5.22
C TYR A 33 39.12 -0.52 5.37
N LYS A 34 39.02 -1.71 5.95
CA LYS A 34 40.13 -2.67 5.98
C LYS A 34 39.92 -3.68 4.86
N LEU A 35 40.90 -3.80 3.99
CA LEU A 35 40.93 -4.76 2.89
C LEU A 35 41.63 -6.06 3.31
N TYR A 36 41.05 -7.19 2.96
CA TYR A 36 41.61 -8.52 3.19
C TYR A 36 41.86 -9.21 1.86
N THR A 37 43.11 -9.46 1.55
CA THR A 37 43.53 -10.11 0.28
C THR A 37 44.32 -11.38 0.58
N GLY A 38 43.98 -12.46 -0.09
CA GLY A 38 44.83 -13.64 -0.22
C GLY A 38 44.81 -14.66 0.93
N TYR A 39 44.48 -14.28 2.17
CA TYR A 39 44.55 -15.19 3.31
C TYR A 39 43.20 -15.52 3.97
N ARG A 40 42.15 -14.78 3.71
CA ARG A 40 40.81 -15.08 4.19
C ARG A 40 39.94 -15.62 3.07
N LYS A 41 39.30 -16.75 3.34
CA LYS A 41 38.32 -17.37 2.43
C LYS A 41 36.88 -16.96 2.74
N GLU A 42 36.64 -16.46 3.94
CA GLU A 42 35.35 -16.08 4.45
C GLU A 42 35.45 -14.83 5.31
N LEU A 43 34.41 -14.01 5.28
CA LEU A 43 34.21 -12.87 6.17
C LEU A 43 32.74 -12.80 6.55
N ALA A 44 32.46 -12.76 7.86
CA ALA A 44 31.11 -12.58 8.41
C ALA A 44 31.05 -11.31 9.26
N GLY A 45 29.88 -10.70 9.32
CA GLY A 45 29.58 -9.52 10.12
C GLY A 45 28.82 -8.48 9.33
N ASP A 46 28.51 -7.36 9.99
CA ASP A 46 27.91 -6.18 9.39
C ASP A 46 28.98 -5.34 8.66
N ASP A 47 28.53 -4.48 7.76
CA ASP A 47 29.39 -3.55 6.99
C ASP A 47 30.58 -4.26 6.30
N ILE A 48 30.27 -5.35 5.63
CA ILE A 48 31.23 -6.13 4.86
C ILE A 48 30.87 -6.20 3.39
N GLY A 49 31.88 -6.40 2.52
CA GLY A 49 31.67 -6.66 1.11
C GLY A 49 32.85 -7.41 0.47
N ALA A 50 32.64 -7.79 -0.77
CA ALA A 50 33.68 -8.38 -1.60
C ALA A 50 34.10 -7.40 -2.73
N PHE A 51 35.33 -7.54 -3.20
CA PHE A 51 35.81 -6.82 -4.37
C PHE A 51 36.48 -7.77 -5.36
N LEU A 52 36.35 -7.44 -6.61
CA LEU A 52 37.00 -8.12 -7.73
C LEU A 52 37.76 -7.08 -8.54
N THR A 53 39.01 -7.39 -8.91
CA THR A 53 39.81 -6.54 -9.80
C THR A 53 40.04 -7.28 -11.10
N PHE A 54 39.87 -6.59 -12.22
CA PHE A 54 40.09 -7.17 -13.56
C PHE A 54 41.18 -6.40 -14.27
N ASP A 55 41.95 -7.11 -15.08
CA ASP A 55 42.81 -6.52 -16.08
C ASP A 55 42.00 -6.41 -17.37
N THR A 56 41.67 -5.20 -17.80
CA THR A 56 40.79 -4.95 -18.94
C THR A 56 41.50 -4.17 -20.03
N GLY A 57 41.30 -4.64 -21.28
CA GLY A 57 41.65 -3.84 -22.45
C GLY A 57 40.73 -2.66 -22.68
N GLU A 58 41.01 -1.86 -23.69
CA GLU A 58 40.16 -0.74 -24.08
C GLU A 58 38.75 -1.24 -24.47
N SER A 59 37.73 -0.64 -23.88
CA SER A 59 36.31 -0.99 -24.13
C SER A 59 35.91 -2.44 -23.84
N GLU A 60 36.68 -3.20 -23.06
CA GLU A 60 36.31 -4.55 -22.65
C GLU A 60 35.18 -4.52 -21.63
N GLN A 61 34.12 -5.29 -21.87
CA GLN A 61 32.94 -5.39 -20.99
C GLN A 61 33.08 -6.57 -20.04
N ILE A 62 32.82 -6.30 -18.75
CA ILE A 62 32.71 -7.33 -17.72
C ILE A 62 31.26 -7.54 -17.39
N GLU A 63 30.74 -8.74 -17.66
CA GLU A 63 29.39 -9.13 -17.30
C GLU A 63 29.36 -9.71 -15.88
N VAL A 64 28.39 -9.24 -15.09
CA VAL A 64 28.15 -9.72 -13.73
C VAL A 64 26.73 -10.25 -13.64
N GLN A 65 26.56 -11.51 -13.24
CA GLN A 65 25.28 -12.12 -12.94
C GLN A 65 25.12 -12.28 -11.43
N MET A 66 23.98 -11.85 -10.89
CA MET A 66 23.68 -11.92 -9.46
C MET A 66 22.40 -12.71 -9.22
N GLY A 67 22.42 -13.58 -8.21
CA GLY A 67 21.24 -14.21 -7.64
C GLY A 67 21.06 -13.75 -6.20
N VAL A 68 19.84 -13.53 -5.81
CA VAL A 68 19.44 -13.14 -4.44
C VAL A 68 18.42 -14.14 -3.89
N SER A 69 18.34 -14.27 -2.58
CA SER A 69 17.33 -15.07 -1.88
C SER A 69 17.19 -14.57 -0.46
N PHE A 70 15.96 -14.57 0.06
CA PHE A 70 15.68 -14.35 1.48
C PHE A 70 15.75 -15.63 2.32
N VAL A 71 16.05 -16.78 1.70
CA VAL A 71 16.06 -18.10 2.34
C VAL A 71 17.47 -18.56 2.62
N SER A 72 18.32 -18.68 1.59
CA SER A 72 19.68 -19.18 1.74
C SER A 72 20.61 -18.85 0.56
N ILE A 73 21.93 -19.01 0.77
CA ILE A 73 22.93 -18.87 -0.28
C ILE A 73 22.71 -19.92 -1.38
N GLU A 74 22.32 -21.14 -1.00
CA GLU A 74 22.03 -22.25 -1.93
C GLU A 74 20.86 -21.87 -2.84
N ASN A 75 19.80 -21.27 -2.28
CA ASN A 75 18.66 -20.80 -3.06
C ASN A 75 19.04 -19.61 -3.96
N ALA A 76 19.88 -18.69 -3.50
CA ALA A 76 20.41 -17.61 -4.34
C ALA A 76 21.18 -18.16 -5.57
N ARG A 77 21.97 -19.22 -5.38
CA ARG A 77 22.63 -19.91 -6.49
C ARG A 77 21.62 -20.59 -7.41
N LEU A 78 20.62 -21.27 -6.83
CA LEU A 78 19.56 -21.92 -7.59
C LEU A 78 18.77 -20.92 -8.44
N ASN A 79 18.42 -19.78 -7.89
CA ASN A 79 17.74 -18.68 -8.60
C ASN A 79 18.60 -18.22 -9.79
N LEU A 80 19.89 -17.94 -9.53
CA LEU A 80 20.84 -17.55 -10.58
C LEU A 80 20.94 -18.60 -11.71
N ASP A 81 21.03 -19.88 -11.33
CA ASP A 81 21.15 -20.99 -12.29
C ASP A 81 19.89 -21.15 -13.14
N LYS A 82 18.71 -21.03 -12.53
CA LYS A 82 17.44 -21.21 -13.23
C LYS A 82 17.10 -20.03 -14.14
N GLU A 83 17.41 -18.82 -13.73
CA GLU A 83 16.96 -17.61 -14.42
C GLU A 83 17.97 -17.12 -15.45
N GLN A 84 19.28 -17.28 -15.20
CA GLN A 84 20.32 -16.65 -16.00
C GLN A 84 21.34 -17.62 -16.64
N SER A 85 21.32 -18.93 -16.33
CA SER A 85 22.30 -19.84 -16.88
C SER A 85 22.21 -19.92 -18.41
N GLY A 86 23.37 -19.79 -19.07
CA GLY A 86 23.47 -19.86 -20.55
C GLY A 86 22.92 -18.63 -21.27
N LYS A 87 22.75 -17.50 -20.55
CA LYS A 87 22.34 -16.24 -21.10
C LYS A 87 23.43 -15.18 -20.91
N ASP A 88 23.67 -14.37 -21.91
CA ASP A 88 24.44 -13.15 -21.87
C ASP A 88 23.52 -11.96 -21.50
N PHE A 89 24.10 -10.79 -21.33
CA PHE A 89 23.37 -9.56 -21.02
C PHE A 89 22.26 -9.25 -22.05
N ASP A 90 22.57 -9.35 -23.33
CA ASP A 90 21.64 -8.98 -24.41
C ASP A 90 20.43 -9.91 -24.43
N LYS A 91 20.62 -11.19 -24.18
CA LYS A 91 19.52 -12.17 -24.07
C LYS A 91 18.63 -11.89 -22.86
N VAL A 92 19.21 -11.61 -21.69
CA VAL A 92 18.44 -11.23 -20.49
C VAL A 92 17.67 -9.93 -20.73
N LEU A 93 18.29 -8.93 -21.36
CA LEU A 93 17.64 -7.67 -21.74
C LEU A 93 16.46 -7.91 -22.69
N ALA A 94 16.63 -8.72 -23.72
CA ALA A 94 15.57 -9.03 -24.68
C ALA A 94 14.39 -9.75 -24.01
N GLU A 95 14.66 -10.74 -23.14
CA GLU A 95 13.62 -11.45 -22.38
C GLU A 95 12.89 -10.53 -21.41
N SER A 96 13.59 -9.64 -20.71
CA SER A 96 13.00 -8.65 -19.80
C SER A 96 12.10 -7.67 -20.56
N ARG A 97 12.59 -7.11 -21.66
CA ARG A 97 11.80 -6.22 -22.54
C ARG A 97 10.53 -6.90 -23.04
N LYS A 98 10.64 -8.19 -23.44
CA LYS A 98 9.47 -8.93 -23.88
C LYS A 98 8.43 -9.11 -22.77
N ARG A 99 8.86 -9.49 -21.56
CA ARG A 99 7.94 -9.65 -20.42
C ARG A 99 7.22 -8.34 -20.08
N TRP A 100 7.95 -7.24 -20.02
CA TRP A 100 7.34 -5.92 -19.79
C TRP A 100 6.41 -5.52 -20.92
N HIS A 101 6.79 -5.78 -22.17
CA HIS A 101 5.91 -5.52 -23.32
C HIS A 101 4.61 -6.32 -23.22
N ASP A 102 4.69 -7.63 -22.92
CA ASP A 102 3.51 -8.49 -22.78
C ASP A 102 2.57 -7.99 -21.66
N ASP A 103 3.11 -7.54 -20.53
CA ASP A 103 2.32 -7.01 -19.41
C ASP A 103 1.73 -5.63 -19.73
N LEU A 104 2.53 -4.70 -20.24
CA LEU A 104 2.07 -3.34 -20.55
C LEU A 104 1.06 -3.31 -21.70
N SER A 105 1.17 -4.23 -22.65
CA SER A 105 0.25 -4.36 -23.80
C SER A 105 -1.15 -4.88 -23.44
N ARG A 106 -1.41 -5.21 -22.16
CA ARG A 106 -2.78 -5.50 -21.72
C ARG A 106 -3.71 -4.29 -21.77
N ILE A 107 -3.15 -3.07 -21.73
CA ILE A 107 -3.86 -1.83 -22.00
C ILE A 107 -3.22 -1.20 -23.23
N ILE A 108 -4.00 -0.98 -24.28
CA ILE A 108 -3.55 -0.32 -25.51
C ILE A 108 -4.23 1.04 -25.57
N VAL A 109 -3.44 2.11 -25.61
CA VAL A 109 -3.94 3.48 -25.77
C VAL A 109 -3.62 4.03 -27.15
N GLU A 110 -4.61 4.68 -27.75
CA GLU A 110 -4.50 5.32 -29.05
C GLU A 110 -4.85 6.82 -28.95
N GLY A 111 -4.37 7.62 -29.88
CA GLY A 111 -4.56 9.07 -29.84
C GLY A 111 -3.58 9.75 -28.86
N GLY A 112 -3.88 11.00 -28.48
CA GLY A 112 -3.01 11.80 -27.62
C GLY A 112 -1.64 12.13 -28.21
N THR A 113 -0.79 12.74 -27.42
CA THR A 113 0.61 13.03 -27.78
C THR A 113 1.53 11.86 -27.35
N ASP A 114 2.74 11.80 -27.91
CA ASP A 114 3.73 10.82 -27.51
C ASP A 114 4.13 10.98 -26.03
N GLU A 115 4.20 12.23 -25.55
CA GLU A 115 4.45 12.50 -24.13
C GLU A 115 3.37 11.93 -23.22
N GLN A 116 2.08 12.06 -23.58
CA GLN A 116 0.98 11.48 -22.83
C GLN A 116 1.05 9.95 -22.78
N LYS A 117 1.43 9.32 -23.91
CA LYS A 117 1.65 7.86 -23.94
C LYS A 117 2.82 7.42 -23.08
N ILE A 118 3.93 8.18 -23.10
CA ILE A 118 5.09 7.90 -22.23
C ILE A 118 4.66 7.97 -20.75
N VAL A 119 3.96 9.03 -20.36
CA VAL A 119 3.46 9.17 -18.97
C VAL A 119 2.54 8.00 -18.61
N PHE A 120 1.60 7.65 -19.48
CA PHE A 120 0.66 6.55 -19.24
C PHE A 120 1.37 5.20 -19.05
N TYR A 121 2.27 4.82 -19.96
CA TYR A 121 2.97 3.54 -19.87
C TYR A 121 4.02 3.52 -18.76
N THR A 122 4.62 4.66 -18.42
CA THR A 122 5.49 4.79 -17.24
C THR A 122 4.68 4.57 -15.95
N ALA A 123 3.50 5.18 -15.85
CA ALA A 123 2.61 4.95 -14.73
C ALA A 123 2.16 3.47 -14.63
N LEU A 124 1.82 2.85 -15.77
CA LEU A 124 1.45 1.42 -15.77
C LEU A 124 2.64 0.52 -15.37
N TYR A 125 3.86 0.85 -15.80
CA TYR A 125 5.07 0.17 -15.35
C TYR A 125 5.26 0.30 -13.83
N HIS A 126 5.15 1.50 -13.26
CA HIS A 126 5.28 1.75 -11.83
C HIS A 126 4.23 0.99 -11.02
N ALA A 127 2.96 1.00 -11.46
CA ALA A 127 1.87 0.27 -10.78
C ALA A 127 2.05 -1.26 -10.76
N LEU A 128 3.00 -1.81 -11.54
CA LEU A 128 3.31 -3.24 -11.61
C LEU A 128 4.61 -3.64 -10.89
N ILE A 129 5.36 -2.68 -10.32
CA ILE A 129 6.62 -2.98 -9.61
C ILE A 129 6.33 -3.62 -8.26
N HIS A 130 5.32 -3.13 -7.54
CA HIS A 130 4.92 -3.65 -6.24
C HIS A 130 3.40 -3.94 -6.22
N PRO A 131 2.97 -4.90 -5.39
CA PRO A 131 3.72 -5.93 -4.66
C PRO A 131 4.54 -6.84 -5.58
N ASN A 132 5.67 -7.35 -5.10
CA ASN A 132 6.56 -8.22 -5.85
C ASN A 132 6.64 -9.64 -5.25
N LEU A 133 7.30 -10.57 -5.96
CA LEU A 133 7.41 -11.95 -5.52
C LEU A 133 8.50 -12.11 -4.45
N LEU A 134 8.18 -12.86 -3.38
CA LEU A 134 9.09 -13.16 -2.27
C LEU A 134 9.76 -14.52 -2.42
N GLN A 135 9.07 -15.51 -3.01
CA GLN A 135 9.59 -16.86 -3.08
C GLN A 135 10.74 -17.02 -4.08
N ASP A 136 11.63 -17.95 -3.79
CA ASP A 136 12.66 -18.44 -4.69
C ASP A 136 12.07 -19.33 -5.81
N VAL A 137 12.84 -19.66 -6.83
CA VAL A 137 12.39 -20.48 -7.98
C VAL A 137 11.93 -21.89 -7.61
N ASN A 138 12.27 -22.38 -6.41
CA ASN A 138 11.77 -23.64 -5.85
C ASN A 138 10.52 -23.46 -4.99
N GLY A 139 9.97 -22.25 -4.93
CA GLY A 139 8.80 -21.89 -4.14
C GLY A 139 9.06 -21.60 -2.66
N GLN A 140 10.30 -21.71 -2.17
CA GLN A 140 10.62 -21.45 -0.77
C GLN A 140 10.64 -19.95 -0.46
N TYR A 141 10.13 -19.58 0.73
CA TYR A 141 10.10 -18.21 1.25
C TYR A 141 10.13 -18.18 2.78
N PRO A 142 10.59 -17.09 3.41
CA PRO A 142 10.48 -16.92 4.86
C PRO A 142 9.02 -16.63 5.25
N ALA A 143 8.52 -17.38 6.25
CA ALA A 143 7.17 -17.19 6.76
C ALA A 143 7.03 -15.87 7.53
N MET A 144 5.80 -15.33 7.53
CA MET A 144 5.45 -14.11 8.23
C MET A 144 5.82 -14.17 9.71
N GLU A 145 6.49 -13.12 10.22
CA GLU A 145 6.93 -12.95 11.61
C GLU A 145 7.69 -14.15 12.21
N SER A 146 8.38 -14.92 11.36
CA SER A 146 9.12 -16.08 11.85
C SER A 146 10.34 -16.41 10.99
N ASN A 147 11.23 -17.26 11.53
CA ASN A 147 12.38 -17.78 10.79
C ASN A 147 12.08 -19.12 10.09
N ARG A 148 10.82 -19.56 10.05
CA ARG A 148 10.43 -20.79 9.37
C ARG A 148 10.48 -20.56 7.86
N ILE A 149 10.96 -21.55 7.14
CA ILE A 149 10.91 -21.57 5.67
C ILE A 149 9.73 -22.41 5.25
N LEU A 150 8.87 -21.82 4.43
CA LEU A 150 7.71 -22.49 3.83
C LEU A 150 7.86 -22.60 2.33
N THR A 151 6.95 -23.35 1.70
CA THR A 151 6.88 -23.48 0.24
C THR A 151 5.52 -23.00 -0.24
N ALA A 152 5.51 -22.04 -1.13
CA ALA A 152 4.31 -21.46 -1.71
C ALA A 152 3.59 -22.47 -2.63
N LYS A 153 2.25 -22.44 -2.62
CA LYS A 153 1.40 -23.21 -3.54
C LYS A 153 1.11 -22.47 -4.85
N GLY A 154 1.49 -21.22 -4.92
CA GLY A 154 1.34 -20.31 -6.06
C GLY A 154 2.32 -19.18 -5.88
N ASP A 155 2.01 -18.00 -6.41
CA ASP A 155 2.84 -16.83 -6.22
C ASP A 155 2.65 -16.25 -4.82
N ARG A 156 3.74 -16.10 -4.07
CA ARG A 156 3.78 -15.44 -2.75
C ARG A 156 4.27 -14.01 -2.94
N TYR A 157 3.34 -13.07 -2.83
CA TYR A 157 3.63 -11.64 -2.90
C TYR A 157 4.05 -11.06 -1.55
N THR A 158 4.81 -9.97 -1.60
CA THR A 158 5.32 -9.17 -0.49
C THR A 158 5.35 -7.69 -0.86
N VAL A 159 5.66 -6.82 0.08
CA VAL A 159 5.64 -5.36 -0.04
C VAL A 159 4.21 -4.86 -0.25
N PHE A 160 3.40 -5.10 0.76
CA PHE A 160 2.02 -4.65 0.79
C PHE A 160 1.89 -3.34 1.57
N SER A 161 1.97 -2.20 0.89
CA SER A 161 1.62 -0.89 1.41
C SER A 161 0.11 -0.67 1.22
N LEU A 162 -0.71 -1.37 2.03
CA LEU A 162 -2.13 -1.48 1.74
C LEU A 162 -2.92 -0.20 2.01
N TRP A 163 -2.46 0.67 2.93
CA TRP A 163 -3.07 1.97 3.16
C TRP A 163 -3.09 2.83 1.89
N ASP A 164 -2.05 2.71 1.07
CA ASP A 164 -1.94 3.40 -0.20
C ASP A 164 -2.71 2.67 -1.30
N THR A 165 -2.40 1.40 -1.51
CA THR A 165 -2.78 0.64 -2.70
C THR A 165 -4.24 0.20 -2.74
N TYR A 166 -4.95 0.15 -1.60
CA TYR A 166 -6.36 -0.24 -1.57
C TYR A 166 -7.27 0.75 -2.30
N ARG A 167 -6.81 1.96 -2.54
CA ARG A 167 -7.58 3.07 -3.11
C ARG A 167 -7.79 2.94 -4.62
N ASN A 168 -6.81 2.35 -5.34
CA ASN A 168 -6.87 2.23 -6.80
C ASN A 168 -6.01 1.12 -7.41
N VAL A 169 -4.81 0.80 -6.88
CA VAL A 169 -3.92 -0.23 -7.47
C VAL A 169 -4.61 -1.58 -7.55
N HIS A 170 -5.21 -2.05 -6.45
CA HIS A 170 -5.90 -3.34 -6.42
C HIS A 170 -7.13 -3.36 -7.33
N GLN A 171 -7.79 -2.23 -7.55
CA GLN A 171 -8.88 -2.09 -8.52
C GLN A 171 -8.36 -2.20 -9.96
N LEU A 172 -7.23 -1.57 -10.27
CA LEU A 172 -6.56 -1.70 -11.57
C LEU A 172 -6.17 -3.16 -11.84
N LEU A 173 -5.54 -3.81 -10.85
CA LEU A 173 -5.15 -5.22 -10.94
C LEU A 173 -6.37 -6.14 -11.11
N THR A 174 -7.47 -5.88 -10.40
CA THR A 174 -8.72 -6.64 -10.53
C THR A 174 -9.28 -6.57 -11.96
N LEU A 175 -9.17 -5.42 -12.63
CA LEU A 175 -9.68 -5.21 -13.99
C LEU A 175 -8.76 -5.80 -15.06
N VAL A 176 -7.46 -5.62 -14.93
CA VAL A 176 -6.49 -5.87 -16.01
C VAL A 176 -5.63 -7.12 -15.75
N TYR A 177 -5.33 -7.41 -14.48
CA TYR A 177 -4.44 -8.49 -14.05
C TYR A 177 -5.09 -9.37 -12.96
N PRO A 178 -6.32 -9.91 -13.21
CA PRO A 178 -7.10 -10.59 -12.18
C PRO A 178 -6.40 -11.82 -11.57
N GLU A 179 -5.55 -12.48 -12.33
CA GLU A 179 -4.73 -13.60 -11.84
C GLU A 179 -3.71 -13.16 -10.78
N ARG A 180 -3.08 -11.98 -10.96
CA ARG A 180 -2.16 -11.41 -9.97
C ARG A 180 -2.91 -10.97 -8.71
N GLN A 181 -4.04 -10.29 -8.89
CA GLN A 181 -4.88 -9.86 -7.78
C GLN A 181 -5.32 -11.05 -6.90
N LEU A 182 -5.74 -12.15 -7.51
CA LEU A 182 -6.10 -13.37 -6.77
C LEU A 182 -4.92 -13.96 -5.99
N GLN A 183 -3.71 -13.96 -6.57
CA GLN A 183 -2.51 -14.44 -5.87
C GLN A 183 -2.13 -13.51 -4.71
N MET A 184 -2.30 -12.21 -4.85
CA MET A 184 -2.09 -11.24 -3.76
C MET A 184 -3.06 -11.49 -2.60
N VAL A 185 -4.35 -11.68 -2.87
CA VAL A 185 -5.33 -12.05 -1.83
C VAL A 185 -4.97 -13.37 -1.15
N ARG A 186 -4.55 -14.38 -1.91
CA ARG A 186 -4.07 -15.66 -1.35
C ARG A 186 -2.84 -15.45 -0.46
N SER A 187 -1.89 -14.60 -0.88
CA SER A 187 -0.71 -14.24 -0.08
C SER A 187 -1.11 -13.60 1.25
N MET A 188 -2.09 -12.67 1.26
CA MET A 188 -2.62 -12.08 2.51
C MET A 188 -3.23 -13.14 3.43
N LEU A 189 -3.97 -14.12 2.87
CA LEU A 189 -4.54 -15.22 3.66
C LEU A 189 -3.47 -16.20 4.16
N ASP A 190 -2.40 -16.42 3.43
CA ASP A 190 -1.27 -17.21 3.90
C ASP A 190 -0.53 -16.49 5.03
N MET A 191 -0.35 -15.16 4.97
CA MET A 191 0.15 -14.36 6.09
C MET A 191 -0.73 -14.52 7.34
N TYR A 192 -2.05 -14.49 7.18
CA TYR A 192 -2.98 -14.75 8.29
C TYR A 192 -2.80 -16.15 8.90
N ARG A 193 -2.63 -17.21 8.07
CA ARG A 193 -2.37 -18.58 8.56
C ARG A 193 -1.04 -18.69 9.29
N GLU A 194 -0.05 -17.91 8.90
CA GLU A 194 1.32 -17.98 9.42
C GLU A 194 1.48 -17.28 10.76
N HIS A 195 0.79 -16.16 10.95
CA HIS A 195 1.01 -15.25 12.10
C HIS A 195 -0.30 -14.82 12.79
N GLY A 196 -1.45 -15.10 12.19
CA GLY A 196 -2.74 -14.88 12.84
C GLY A 196 -3.38 -13.52 12.56
N TRP A 197 -2.79 -12.68 11.70
CA TRP A 197 -3.31 -11.39 11.29
C TRP A 197 -3.19 -11.19 9.79
N LEU A 198 -4.13 -10.44 9.20
CA LEU A 198 -3.98 -9.93 7.84
C LEU A 198 -2.90 -8.85 7.80
N PRO A 199 -2.22 -8.64 6.65
CA PRO A 199 -1.21 -7.59 6.57
C PRO A 199 -1.85 -6.19 6.55
N LYS A 200 -1.11 -5.21 7.06
CA LYS A 200 -1.39 -3.78 6.97
C LYS A 200 -0.33 -3.08 6.11
N TRP A 201 0.92 -3.18 6.53
CA TRP A 201 2.08 -2.66 5.81
C TRP A 201 3.24 -3.68 5.89
N GLU A 202 3.08 -4.77 5.18
CA GLU A 202 4.01 -5.91 5.22
C GLU A 202 5.22 -5.69 4.32
N LEU A 203 6.41 -5.98 4.84
CA LEU A 203 7.69 -5.83 4.15
C LEU A 203 8.55 -7.10 4.34
N TYR A 204 8.68 -7.91 3.28
CA TYR A 204 9.53 -9.12 3.24
C TYR A 204 9.30 -10.11 4.40
N GLY A 205 8.02 -10.37 4.72
CA GLY A 205 7.62 -11.28 5.79
C GLY A 205 7.62 -10.65 7.19
N ARG A 206 7.63 -9.32 7.29
CA ARG A 206 7.51 -8.56 8.53
C ARG A 206 6.39 -7.55 8.45
N GLU A 207 5.57 -7.47 9.48
CA GLU A 207 4.55 -6.45 9.61
C GLU A 207 5.15 -5.21 10.28
N THR A 208 5.10 -4.06 9.62
CA THR A 208 5.64 -2.82 10.16
C THR A 208 4.63 -2.03 10.99
N LEU A 209 3.34 -2.30 10.81
CA LEU A 209 2.22 -1.57 11.39
C LEU A 209 2.20 -0.08 11.04
N THR A 210 2.95 0.30 10.01
CA THR A 210 2.97 1.66 9.48
C THR A 210 1.60 2.03 8.91
N MET A 211 1.28 3.31 8.95
CA MET A 211 0.04 3.91 8.43
C MET A 211 -1.25 3.46 9.15
N GLU A 212 -2.39 3.84 8.59
CA GLU A 212 -3.66 3.86 9.25
C GLU A 212 -4.56 2.67 8.89
N GLY A 213 -5.47 2.33 9.77
CA GLY A 213 -6.61 1.50 9.45
C GLY A 213 -6.37 0.00 9.41
N ASP A 214 -7.28 -0.68 8.69
CA ASP A 214 -7.29 -2.13 8.43
C ASP A 214 -7.56 -2.36 6.92
N PRO A 215 -6.62 -1.94 6.06
CA PRO A 215 -6.84 -1.80 4.63
C PRO A 215 -6.92 -3.13 3.86
N SER A 216 -6.51 -4.25 4.44
CA SER A 216 -6.74 -5.58 3.84
C SER A 216 -8.22 -5.85 3.60
N ILE A 217 -9.10 -5.33 4.46
CA ILE A 217 -10.55 -5.58 4.37
C ILE A 217 -11.12 -5.03 3.05
N PRO A 218 -11.00 -3.74 2.71
CA PRO A 218 -11.53 -3.23 1.45
C PRO A 218 -10.90 -3.91 0.23
N VAL A 219 -9.61 -4.28 0.26
CA VAL A 219 -8.96 -5.00 -0.85
C VAL A 219 -9.60 -6.36 -1.10
N ILE A 220 -9.75 -7.18 -0.06
CA ILE A 220 -10.32 -8.54 -0.18
C ILE A 220 -11.80 -8.47 -0.58
N VAL A 221 -12.55 -7.57 0.06
CA VAL A 221 -13.98 -7.42 -0.20
C VAL A 221 -14.25 -6.92 -1.63
N ASP A 222 -13.53 -5.89 -2.09
CA ASP A 222 -13.68 -5.36 -3.44
C ASP A 222 -13.35 -6.42 -4.50
N THR A 223 -12.25 -7.16 -4.31
CA THR A 223 -11.86 -8.28 -5.17
C THR A 223 -12.97 -9.32 -5.26
N TRP A 224 -13.55 -9.73 -4.12
CA TRP A 224 -14.61 -10.74 -4.07
C TRP A 224 -15.93 -10.24 -4.69
N LEU A 225 -16.33 -9.00 -4.40
CA LEU A 225 -17.56 -8.40 -4.94
C LEU A 225 -17.50 -8.23 -6.46
N LYS A 226 -16.32 -7.97 -7.03
CA LYS A 226 -16.08 -7.91 -8.48
C LYS A 226 -16.04 -9.29 -9.15
N GLY A 227 -16.27 -10.37 -8.41
CA GLY A 227 -16.42 -11.73 -8.95
C GLY A 227 -15.15 -12.59 -8.89
N LEU A 228 -14.03 -12.08 -8.43
CA LEU A 228 -12.80 -12.86 -8.24
C LEU A 228 -12.86 -13.61 -6.90
N ARG A 229 -13.44 -14.81 -6.93
CA ARG A 229 -13.81 -15.59 -5.72
C ARG A 229 -12.96 -16.84 -5.49
N SER A 230 -11.90 -17.06 -6.28
CA SER A 230 -11.08 -18.28 -6.21
C SER A 230 -10.04 -18.24 -5.09
N PHE A 231 -10.52 -18.04 -3.86
CA PHE A 231 -9.74 -18.11 -2.61
C PHE A 231 -10.64 -18.61 -1.46
N ASP A 232 -10.07 -18.87 -0.30
CA ASP A 232 -10.80 -19.35 0.89
C ASP A 232 -11.61 -18.17 1.50
N VAL A 233 -12.85 -18.05 1.05
CA VAL A 233 -13.75 -16.95 1.41
C VAL A 233 -14.15 -17.00 2.89
N GLU A 234 -14.34 -18.21 3.46
CA GLU A 234 -14.69 -18.37 4.88
C GLU A 234 -13.54 -17.91 5.78
N LEU A 235 -12.31 -18.34 5.47
CA LEU A 235 -11.11 -17.88 6.17
C LEU A 235 -10.91 -16.37 6.03
N ALA A 236 -11.11 -15.83 4.83
CA ALA A 236 -11.00 -14.40 4.59
C ALA A 236 -11.99 -13.60 5.46
N TYR A 237 -13.25 -14.04 5.50
CA TYR A 237 -14.27 -13.40 6.31
C TYR A 237 -13.93 -13.46 7.81
N GLU A 238 -13.52 -14.62 8.34
CA GLU A 238 -13.12 -14.77 9.74
C GLU A 238 -11.89 -13.91 10.09
N ALA A 239 -10.90 -13.85 9.20
CA ALA A 239 -9.72 -13.04 9.41
C ALA A 239 -10.04 -11.53 9.48
N MET A 240 -10.87 -11.03 8.55
CA MET A 240 -11.34 -9.65 8.53
C MET A 240 -12.21 -9.32 9.75
N ARG A 241 -13.14 -10.22 10.07
CA ARG A 241 -14.01 -10.07 11.23
C ARG A 241 -13.22 -10.02 12.54
N LYS A 242 -12.16 -10.83 12.66
CA LYS A 242 -11.26 -10.81 13.83
C LYS A 242 -10.71 -9.41 14.10
N GLY A 243 -10.11 -8.75 13.11
CA GLY A 243 -9.63 -7.37 13.24
C GLY A 243 -10.74 -6.39 13.64
N ALA A 244 -11.94 -6.56 13.08
CA ALA A 244 -13.06 -5.66 13.32
C ALA A 244 -13.74 -5.79 14.71
N VAL A 245 -13.57 -6.91 15.43
CA VAL A 245 -14.32 -7.16 16.67
C VAL A 245 -13.48 -7.40 17.93
N LEU A 246 -12.20 -7.74 17.81
CA LEU A 246 -11.35 -7.93 18.99
C LEU A 246 -11.08 -6.62 19.72
N PRO A 247 -11.02 -6.64 21.08
CA PRO A 247 -10.59 -5.50 21.86
C PRO A 247 -9.19 -4.99 21.48
N GLY A 248 -8.93 -3.71 21.69
CA GLY A 248 -7.68 -3.06 21.28
C GLY A 248 -6.42 -3.68 21.89
N ALA A 249 -6.47 -4.09 23.16
CA ALA A 249 -5.33 -4.74 23.83
C ALA A 249 -4.91 -6.09 23.19
N GLU A 250 -5.82 -6.76 22.49
CA GLU A 250 -5.58 -8.04 21.80
C GLU A 250 -5.52 -7.87 20.27
N ASN A 251 -5.63 -6.66 19.77
CA ASN A 251 -5.82 -6.35 18.36
C ASN A 251 -4.60 -5.63 17.77
N LEU A 252 -3.83 -6.36 16.98
CA LEU A 252 -2.63 -5.81 16.35
C LEU A 252 -2.94 -4.70 15.34
N LEU A 253 -4.07 -4.83 14.61
CA LEU A 253 -4.40 -3.92 13.50
C LEU A 253 -5.20 -2.70 13.93
N ARG A 254 -5.99 -2.82 15.03
CA ARG A 254 -6.86 -1.77 15.55
C ARG A 254 -6.61 -1.55 17.04
N PRO A 255 -5.49 -0.93 17.42
CA PRO A 255 -5.14 -0.74 18.84
C PRO A 255 -6.17 0.12 19.60
N ASP A 256 -6.90 0.99 18.91
CA ASP A 256 -7.93 1.87 19.47
C ASP A 256 -9.33 1.23 19.53
N ASN A 257 -9.42 -0.09 19.29
CA ASN A 257 -10.72 -0.75 19.08
C ASN A 257 -11.60 -0.75 20.33
N ASP A 258 -11.05 -0.66 21.54
CA ASP A 258 -11.86 -0.54 22.78
C ASP A 258 -12.70 0.75 22.79
N ASP A 259 -12.09 1.88 22.47
CA ASP A 259 -12.79 3.16 22.33
C ASP A 259 -13.74 3.14 21.12
N TYR A 260 -13.27 2.66 19.97
CA TYR A 260 -14.07 2.57 18.75
C TYR A 260 -15.34 1.72 18.93
N LEU A 261 -15.25 0.58 19.61
CA LEU A 261 -16.38 -0.30 19.86
C LEU A 261 -17.37 0.27 20.89
N SER A 262 -16.87 0.96 21.90
CA SER A 262 -17.71 1.47 23.01
C SER A 262 -18.31 2.84 22.71
N LEU A 263 -17.55 3.73 22.06
CA LEU A 263 -17.96 5.12 21.81
C LEU A 263 -18.48 5.35 20.39
N GLY A 264 -18.09 4.49 19.43
CA GLY A 264 -18.38 4.66 18.01
C GLY A 264 -17.40 5.60 17.29
N TYR A 265 -16.35 6.05 17.98
CA TYR A 265 -15.27 6.88 17.47
C TYR A 265 -13.99 6.64 18.26
N VAL A 266 -12.84 7.08 17.74
CA VAL A 266 -11.55 7.07 18.43
C VAL A 266 -11.29 8.48 19.01
N PRO A 267 -11.23 8.64 20.35
CA PRO A 267 -10.94 9.94 20.95
C PRO A 267 -9.46 10.30 20.80
N LEU A 268 -9.19 11.60 20.74
CA LEU A 268 -7.82 12.11 20.78
C LEU A 268 -7.21 11.89 22.17
N ARG A 269 -6.15 11.07 22.22
CA ARG A 269 -5.38 10.73 23.42
C ARG A 269 -3.89 11.02 23.18
N GLU A 270 -3.03 10.08 23.56
CA GLU A 270 -1.58 10.18 23.41
C GLU A 270 -1.10 10.04 21.97
N GLN A 271 -1.86 9.33 21.11
CA GLN A 271 -1.55 9.12 19.69
C GLN A 271 -1.70 10.39 18.82
N TYR A 272 -1.78 11.49 19.37
CA TYR A 272 -1.87 12.86 18.88
C TYR A 272 -2.42 13.08 17.43
N ASP A 273 -1.86 12.42 16.42
CA ASP A 273 -2.15 12.61 14.98
C ASP A 273 -3.05 11.53 14.35
N ASN A 274 -3.50 10.51 15.09
CA ASN A 274 -4.12 9.35 14.47
C ASN A 274 -5.63 9.18 14.73
N SER A 275 -6.21 9.87 15.70
CA SER A 275 -7.56 9.52 16.18
C SER A 275 -8.66 9.57 15.11
N VAL A 276 -8.75 10.66 14.35
CA VAL A 276 -9.73 10.80 13.27
C VAL A 276 -9.36 9.92 12.08
N SER A 277 -8.06 9.91 11.72
CA SER A 277 -7.54 9.12 10.61
C SER A 277 -7.80 7.64 10.80
N HIS A 278 -7.45 7.06 11.97
CA HIS A 278 -7.77 5.66 12.31
C HIS A 278 -9.27 5.36 12.19
N ALA A 279 -10.10 6.21 12.79
CA ALA A 279 -11.55 5.98 12.80
C ALA A 279 -12.15 6.01 11.39
N LEU A 280 -11.73 6.95 10.53
CA LEU A 280 -12.22 7.03 9.16
C LEU A 280 -11.89 5.78 8.36
N GLU A 281 -10.67 5.25 8.50
CA GLU A 281 -10.27 3.99 7.87
C GLU A 281 -11.07 2.79 8.43
N TYR A 282 -11.31 2.74 9.74
CA TYR A 282 -12.14 1.69 10.33
C TYR A 282 -13.59 1.73 9.81
N TYR A 283 -14.17 2.93 9.60
CA TYR A 283 -15.51 3.04 9.01
C TYR A 283 -15.57 2.53 7.58
N ILE A 284 -14.55 2.79 6.77
CA ILE A 284 -14.44 2.28 5.40
C ILE A 284 -14.35 0.74 5.42
N ALA A 285 -13.47 0.19 6.26
CA ALA A 285 -13.29 -1.25 6.42
C ALA A 285 -14.58 -1.94 6.92
N ASP A 286 -15.26 -1.37 7.92
CA ASP A 286 -16.52 -1.88 8.43
C ASP A 286 -17.65 -1.83 7.38
N ASN A 287 -17.72 -0.76 6.57
CA ASN A 287 -18.69 -0.71 5.47
C ASN A 287 -18.41 -1.80 4.42
N ALA A 288 -17.15 -2.01 4.06
CA ALA A 288 -16.76 -3.07 3.14
C ALA A 288 -17.17 -4.45 3.70
N LEU A 289 -16.85 -4.71 4.97
CA LEU A 289 -17.19 -5.97 5.64
C LEU A 289 -18.70 -6.18 5.74
N SER A 290 -19.49 -5.12 6.00
CA SER A 290 -20.95 -5.15 5.98
C SER A 290 -21.49 -5.61 4.63
N ARG A 291 -20.97 -5.08 3.53
CA ARG A 291 -21.38 -5.46 2.16
C ARG A 291 -21.06 -6.91 1.84
N MET A 292 -19.90 -7.39 2.25
CA MET A 292 -19.54 -8.79 2.07
C MET A 292 -20.46 -9.70 2.92
N ALA A 293 -20.72 -9.35 4.18
CA ALA A 293 -21.62 -10.08 5.06
C ALA A 293 -23.04 -10.16 4.48
N GLU A 294 -23.58 -9.07 3.94
CA GLU A 294 -24.88 -9.07 3.26
C GLU A 294 -24.93 -10.03 2.07
N ALA A 295 -23.89 -10.04 1.24
CA ALA A 295 -23.81 -10.93 0.09
C ALA A 295 -23.67 -12.42 0.53
N LEU A 296 -22.82 -12.69 1.54
CA LEU A 296 -22.67 -14.04 2.11
C LEU A 296 -23.94 -14.53 2.79
N ALA A 297 -24.72 -13.63 3.40
CA ALA A 297 -26.03 -13.99 3.97
C ALA A 297 -27.00 -14.48 2.88
N LYS A 298 -27.06 -13.79 1.74
CA LYS A 298 -27.87 -14.21 0.59
C LYS A 298 -27.43 -15.56 0.02
N ASP A 299 -26.10 -15.75 -0.13
CA ASP A 299 -25.54 -17.04 -0.58
C ASP A 299 -25.88 -18.19 0.40
N ALA A 300 -25.80 -17.94 1.70
CA ALA A 300 -26.12 -18.91 2.74
C ALA A 300 -27.62 -19.25 2.75
N GLU A 301 -28.51 -18.30 2.53
CA GLU A 301 -29.97 -18.52 2.40
C GLU A 301 -30.28 -19.43 1.21
N VAL A 302 -29.69 -19.16 0.04
CA VAL A 302 -29.87 -20.00 -1.17
C VAL A 302 -29.41 -21.43 -0.92
N LYS A 303 -28.35 -21.62 -0.10
CA LYS A 303 -27.82 -22.93 0.29
C LYS A 303 -28.57 -23.58 1.46
N GLY A 304 -29.60 -22.95 2.01
CA GLY A 304 -30.36 -23.44 3.16
C GLY A 304 -29.59 -23.41 4.50
N GLN A 305 -28.50 -22.69 4.60
CA GLN A 305 -27.63 -22.58 5.77
C GLN A 305 -28.12 -21.50 6.73
N LYS A 306 -29.25 -21.72 7.38
CA LYS A 306 -30.01 -20.73 8.17
C LYS A 306 -29.18 -20.04 9.26
N GLU A 307 -28.38 -20.79 10.04
CA GLU A 307 -27.56 -20.22 11.12
C GLU A 307 -26.46 -19.30 10.57
N LYS A 308 -25.78 -19.72 9.50
CA LYS A 308 -24.79 -18.87 8.83
C LYS A 308 -25.44 -17.61 8.27
N ALA A 309 -26.58 -17.73 7.61
CA ALA A 309 -27.32 -16.60 7.07
C ALA A 309 -27.71 -15.60 8.17
N ARG A 310 -28.19 -16.09 9.32
CA ARG A 310 -28.51 -15.24 10.47
C ARG A 310 -27.30 -14.48 10.99
N ARG A 311 -26.19 -15.17 11.24
CA ARG A 311 -24.93 -14.56 11.68
C ARG A 311 -24.46 -13.47 10.73
N TYR A 312 -24.42 -13.76 9.42
CA TYR A 312 -24.00 -12.77 8.42
C TYR A 312 -24.92 -11.56 8.35
N LYS A 313 -26.25 -11.73 8.55
CA LYS A 313 -27.18 -10.58 8.62
C LYS A 313 -26.95 -9.72 9.86
N GLU A 314 -26.68 -10.34 11.01
CA GLU A 314 -26.34 -9.64 12.24
C GLU A 314 -25.04 -8.83 12.07
N ASP A 315 -24.00 -9.46 11.52
CA ASP A 315 -22.72 -8.80 11.21
C ASP A 315 -22.91 -7.66 10.18
N ALA A 316 -23.67 -7.88 9.12
CA ALA A 316 -23.93 -6.85 8.11
C ALA A 316 -24.57 -5.60 8.73
N ARG A 317 -25.54 -5.78 9.62
CA ARG A 317 -26.17 -4.67 10.34
C ARG A 317 -25.23 -3.98 11.32
N LEU A 318 -24.46 -4.76 12.06
CA LEU A 318 -23.48 -4.26 13.03
C LEU A 318 -22.46 -3.33 12.33
N PHE A 319 -21.79 -3.87 11.32
CA PHE A 319 -20.73 -3.16 10.61
C PHE A 319 -21.26 -1.96 9.82
N TYR A 320 -22.43 -2.07 9.21
CA TYR A 320 -23.08 -0.91 8.58
C TYR A 320 -23.33 0.23 9.57
N ASN A 321 -23.91 -0.07 10.73
CA ASN A 321 -24.19 0.95 11.73
C ASN A 321 -22.92 1.62 12.24
N ARG A 322 -21.85 0.85 12.46
CA ARG A 322 -20.56 1.38 12.89
C ARG A 322 -19.92 2.27 11.82
N SER A 323 -20.04 1.91 10.55
CA SER A 323 -19.48 2.70 9.44
C SER A 323 -20.04 4.12 9.33
N LEU A 324 -21.15 4.40 9.98
CA LEU A 324 -21.75 5.75 10.04
C LEU A 324 -21.18 6.63 11.14
N GLY A 325 -20.23 6.15 11.93
CA GLY A 325 -19.64 6.86 13.08
C GLY A 325 -18.85 8.13 12.72
N TYR A 326 -18.44 8.30 11.45
CA TYR A 326 -17.78 9.51 10.97
C TYR A 326 -18.59 10.79 11.32
N LYS A 327 -19.90 10.67 11.51
CA LYS A 327 -20.82 11.78 11.86
C LYS A 327 -20.48 12.41 13.22
N HIS A 328 -19.85 11.67 14.14
CA HIS A 328 -19.40 12.19 15.42
C HIS A 328 -18.39 13.33 15.26
N TYR A 329 -17.47 13.20 14.30
CA TYR A 329 -16.40 14.17 14.10
C TYR A 329 -16.83 15.47 13.42
N TYR A 330 -18.01 15.52 12.79
CA TYR A 330 -18.39 16.69 11.99
C TYR A 330 -18.74 17.90 12.87
N SER A 331 -17.87 18.90 12.85
CA SER A 331 -18.10 20.18 13.50
C SER A 331 -18.87 21.13 12.60
N LYS A 332 -20.10 21.51 12.99
CA LYS A 332 -20.89 22.50 12.26
C LYS A 332 -20.25 23.89 12.30
N GLU A 333 -19.52 24.22 13.34
CA GLU A 333 -18.83 25.51 13.54
C GLU A 333 -17.76 25.70 12.44
N TYR A 334 -16.92 24.69 12.22
CA TYR A 334 -15.83 24.71 11.22
C TYR A 334 -16.27 24.18 9.87
N GLY A 335 -17.30 23.34 9.85
CA GLY A 335 -17.76 22.63 8.66
C GLY A 335 -16.76 21.56 8.17
N THR A 336 -15.87 21.09 9.04
CA THR A 336 -14.87 20.06 8.81
C THR A 336 -14.98 19.00 9.91
N PHE A 337 -14.30 17.88 9.75
CA PHE A 337 -14.06 16.97 10.86
C PHE A 337 -13.15 17.65 11.90
N ARG A 338 -13.37 17.31 13.16
CA ARG A 338 -12.65 17.85 14.31
C ARG A 338 -12.44 16.73 15.33
N PRO A 339 -11.24 16.56 15.89
CA PRO A 339 -10.98 15.56 16.91
C PRO A 339 -11.87 15.73 18.14
N ILE A 340 -12.19 14.59 18.78
CA ILE A 340 -13.02 14.53 19.98
C ILE A 340 -12.15 14.03 21.13
N LEU A 341 -12.26 14.69 22.28
CA LEU A 341 -11.58 14.30 23.51
C LEU A 341 -12.31 13.12 24.19
N PRO A 342 -11.64 12.40 25.15
CA PRO A 342 -12.28 11.30 25.88
C PRO A 342 -13.55 11.68 26.65
N ASN A 343 -13.72 12.96 27.01
CA ASN A 343 -14.93 13.48 27.66
C ASN A 343 -16.10 13.77 26.68
N GLY A 344 -15.91 13.50 25.38
CA GLY A 344 -16.90 13.75 24.34
C GLY A 344 -16.94 15.17 23.78
N GLU A 345 -16.08 16.06 24.24
CA GLU A 345 -15.99 17.44 23.74
C GLU A 345 -15.04 17.50 22.55
N PHE A 346 -15.30 18.44 21.64
CA PHE A 346 -14.36 18.70 20.56
C PHE A 346 -13.04 19.30 21.08
N TYR A 347 -11.93 18.83 20.54
CA TYR A 347 -10.60 19.38 20.83
C TYR A 347 -10.53 20.87 20.52
N ALA A 348 -9.96 21.68 21.44
CA ALA A 348 -9.77 23.12 21.30
C ALA A 348 -8.44 23.57 21.96
N PRO A 349 -7.76 24.60 21.41
CA PRO A 349 -8.08 25.32 20.18
C PRO A 349 -7.92 24.45 18.93
N PHE A 350 -8.63 24.75 17.86
CA PHE A 350 -8.62 23.97 16.63
C PHE A 350 -8.47 24.85 15.40
N ASP A 351 -7.48 24.55 14.57
CA ASP A 351 -7.29 25.12 13.25
C ASP A 351 -7.45 24.02 12.19
N PRO A 352 -8.45 24.08 11.30
CA PRO A 352 -8.67 23.06 10.30
C PRO A 352 -7.57 22.97 9.21
N ARG A 353 -6.64 23.91 9.17
CA ARG A 353 -5.47 23.91 8.27
C ARG A 353 -4.19 23.45 8.95
N GLN A 354 -4.18 23.26 10.25
CA GLN A 354 -3.03 22.70 10.95
C GLN A 354 -2.72 21.31 10.40
N GLY A 355 -1.46 21.05 10.07
CA GLY A 355 -0.99 19.78 9.47
C GLY A 355 -0.78 19.87 7.95
N GLU A 356 -1.01 21.03 7.32
CA GLU A 356 -0.56 21.24 5.94
C GLU A 356 0.97 21.01 5.87
N ASN A 357 1.43 20.42 4.77
CA ASN A 357 2.86 20.10 4.55
C ASN A 357 3.46 19.13 5.60
N PHE A 358 2.69 18.16 6.04
CA PHE A 358 3.13 17.12 7.00
C PHE A 358 3.55 17.65 8.39
N GLU A 359 3.10 18.83 8.77
CA GLU A 359 3.28 19.30 10.13
C GLU A 359 2.45 18.49 11.14
N PRO A 360 2.91 18.26 12.38
CA PRO A 360 2.15 17.53 13.38
C PRO A 360 0.78 18.15 13.62
N ASN A 361 -0.27 17.33 13.61
CA ASN A 361 -1.65 17.76 13.70
C ASN A 361 -2.47 16.87 14.66
N PRO A 362 -3.21 17.45 15.60
CA PRO A 362 -4.09 16.67 16.46
C PRO A 362 -5.15 15.92 15.65
N GLY A 363 -5.09 14.60 15.64
CA GLY A 363 -6.11 13.72 15.10
C GLY A 363 -6.03 13.38 13.62
N PHE A 364 -5.14 13.99 12.84
CA PHE A 364 -5.02 13.77 11.41
C PHE A 364 -3.59 13.38 11.03
N HIS A 365 -3.42 12.22 10.45
CA HIS A 365 -2.13 11.69 10.02
C HIS A 365 -1.77 12.25 8.64
N GLU A 366 -0.54 12.79 8.50
CA GLU A 366 0.00 13.30 7.24
C GLU A 366 -0.94 14.29 6.51
N GLY A 367 -1.64 15.13 7.25
CA GLY A 367 -2.53 16.08 6.63
C GLY A 367 -3.33 16.92 7.62
N CYS A 368 -4.27 17.68 7.11
CA CYS A 368 -5.14 18.56 7.88
C CYS A 368 -6.62 18.12 7.78
N ALA A 369 -7.48 18.79 8.53
CA ALA A 369 -8.91 18.46 8.52
C ALA A 369 -9.55 18.56 7.12
N TRP A 370 -9.04 19.41 6.22
CA TRP A 370 -9.55 19.51 4.85
C TRP A 370 -9.23 18.27 4.02
N ASN A 371 -8.07 17.62 4.22
CA ASN A 371 -7.67 16.40 3.53
C ASN A 371 -8.52 15.19 3.96
N TYR A 372 -9.11 15.22 5.16
CA TYR A 372 -9.91 14.12 5.69
C TYR A 372 -11.43 14.37 5.67
N THR A 373 -11.89 15.61 5.55
CA THR A 373 -13.33 15.93 5.71
C THR A 373 -14.22 15.29 4.66
N PHE A 374 -13.74 15.09 3.44
CA PHE A 374 -14.50 14.39 2.39
C PHE A 374 -14.12 12.91 2.25
N TYR A 375 -13.24 12.43 3.13
CA TYR A 375 -12.75 11.04 3.12
C TYR A 375 -13.78 10.08 3.73
N VAL A 376 -14.96 10.03 3.10
CA VAL A 376 -16.09 9.13 3.43
C VAL A 376 -16.61 8.50 2.12
N PRO A 377 -15.77 7.73 1.40
CA PRO A 377 -16.14 7.20 0.08
C PRO A 377 -17.31 6.21 0.13
N HIS A 378 -17.55 5.63 1.28
CA HIS A 378 -18.63 4.65 1.49
C HIS A 378 -20.01 5.29 1.71
N ASP A 379 -20.11 6.59 2.07
CA ASP A 379 -21.37 7.29 2.30
C ASP A 379 -21.33 8.77 1.88
N VAL A 380 -20.93 9.05 0.63
CA VAL A 380 -20.82 10.40 0.07
C VAL A 380 -22.13 11.18 0.18
N LYS A 381 -23.27 10.51 -0.04
CA LYS A 381 -24.60 11.14 0.06
C LYS A 381 -24.98 11.47 1.51
N GLY A 382 -24.65 10.60 2.45
CA GLY A 382 -24.86 10.85 3.88
C GLY A 382 -23.99 11.99 4.37
N LEU A 383 -22.73 12.07 3.96
CA LEU A 383 -21.85 13.20 4.24
C LEU A 383 -22.42 14.51 3.66
N ALA A 384 -22.90 14.50 2.43
CA ALA A 384 -23.53 15.68 1.82
C ALA A 384 -24.77 16.14 2.58
N GLN A 385 -25.61 15.21 3.05
CA GLN A 385 -26.75 15.55 3.91
C GLN A 385 -26.29 16.18 5.24
N LEU A 386 -25.24 15.66 5.86
CA LEU A 386 -24.65 16.19 7.09
C LEU A 386 -24.14 17.62 6.90
N MET A 387 -23.60 17.94 5.73
CA MET A 387 -23.09 19.27 5.34
C MET A 387 -24.19 20.26 4.94
N GLY A 388 -25.46 19.87 4.87
CA GLY A 388 -26.57 20.73 4.47
C GLY A 388 -27.07 20.54 3.04
N GLY A 389 -26.75 19.40 2.42
CA GLY A 389 -27.24 18.96 1.11
C GLY A 389 -26.24 19.17 -0.04
N LYS A 390 -26.69 18.78 -1.25
CA LYS A 390 -25.87 18.79 -2.47
C LYS A 390 -25.11 20.11 -2.66
N LYS A 391 -25.80 21.25 -2.61
CA LYS A 391 -25.18 22.54 -2.91
C LYS A 391 -24.06 22.87 -1.92
N ALA A 392 -24.31 22.70 -0.62
CA ALA A 392 -23.30 22.96 0.42
C ALA A 392 -22.09 22.04 0.28
N PHE A 393 -22.30 20.77 -0.02
CA PHE A 393 -21.23 19.80 -0.28
C PHE A 393 -20.38 20.19 -1.48
N VAL A 394 -21.03 20.42 -2.65
CA VAL A 394 -20.33 20.73 -3.89
C VAL A 394 -19.56 22.04 -3.81
N ASP A 395 -20.16 23.09 -3.22
CA ASP A 395 -19.48 24.38 -3.05
C ASP A 395 -18.26 24.26 -2.13
N LYS A 396 -18.40 23.50 -1.04
CA LYS A 396 -17.30 23.26 -0.11
C LYS A 396 -16.19 22.39 -0.73
N LEU A 397 -16.54 21.36 -1.46
CA LEU A 397 -15.58 20.53 -2.18
C LEU A 397 -14.83 21.34 -3.26
N GLN A 398 -15.51 22.22 -3.96
CA GLN A 398 -14.86 23.10 -4.94
C GLN A 398 -13.83 24.02 -4.29
N ARG A 399 -14.10 24.53 -3.08
CA ARG A 399 -13.16 25.36 -2.34
C ARG A 399 -11.84 24.62 -2.05
N VAL A 400 -11.88 23.29 -1.81
CA VAL A 400 -10.65 22.50 -1.61
C VAL A 400 -9.69 22.67 -2.80
N PHE A 401 -10.22 22.68 -4.02
CA PHE A 401 -9.43 22.87 -5.24
C PHE A 401 -9.09 24.33 -5.51
N ASP A 402 -10.02 25.24 -5.28
CA ASP A 402 -9.85 26.68 -5.61
C ASP A 402 -8.91 27.39 -4.61
N GLU A 403 -8.90 26.96 -3.34
CA GLU A 403 -8.07 27.52 -2.28
C GLU A 403 -6.73 26.79 -2.10
N GLY A 404 -6.47 25.74 -2.92
CA GLY A 404 -5.20 24.99 -2.87
C GLY A 404 -5.07 24.09 -1.63
N LEU A 405 -6.19 23.63 -1.06
CA LEU A 405 -6.23 22.72 0.09
C LEU A 405 -6.13 21.24 -0.31
N TYR A 406 -6.25 20.95 -1.61
CA TYR A 406 -6.11 19.61 -2.17
C TYR A 406 -4.63 19.24 -2.23
N ASP A 407 -4.27 18.13 -1.62
CA ASP A 407 -2.92 17.56 -1.71
C ASP A 407 -2.89 16.43 -2.74
N PRO A 408 -2.31 16.66 -3.93
CA PRO A 408 -2.21 15.60 -4.94
C PRO A 408 -1.15 14.55 -4.59
N ALA A 409 -0.34 14.78 -3.57
CA ALA A 409 0.82 13.97 -3.21
C ALA A 409 0.55 13.01 -2.05
N ASN A 410 -0.67 13.01 -1.50
CA ASN A 410 -1.03 12.13 -0.38
C ASN A 410 -2.42 11.51 -0.55
N GLU A 411 -2.64 10.36 0.08
CA GLU A 411 -3.75 9.45 -0.16
C GLU A 411 -5.12 9.94 0.32
N PRO A 412 -5.28 10.63 1.44
CA PRO A 412 -6.60 10.91 2.03
C PRO A 412 -7.58 11.59 1.09
N ASP A 413 -7.10 12.50 0.25
CA ASP A 413 -7.96 13.29 -0.63
C ASP A 413 -7.82 13.01 -2.14
N ILE A 414 -7.01 12.01 -2.55
CA ILE A 414 -6.80 11.70 -3.98
C ILE A 414 -8.10 11.37 -4.73
N ALA A 415 -9.14 10.91 -4.03
CA ALA A 415 -10.44 10.61 -4.63
C ALA A 415 -11.36 11.84 -4.76
N TYR A 416 -11.00 13.00 -4.21
CA TYR A 416 -11.90 14.16 -4.07
C TYR A 416 -12.43 14.68 -5.41
N ALA A 417 -11.60 14.71 -6.45
CA ALA A 417 -12.03 15.16 -7.77
C ALA A 417 -13.17 14.31 -8.35
N HIS A 418 -13.29 13.05 -7.93
CA HIS A 418 -14.36 12.15 -8.39
C HIS A 418 -15.69 12.36 -7.66
N LEU A 419 -15.70 12.99 -6.48
CA LEU A 419 -16.88 13.09 -5.64
C LEU A 419 -17.99 13.95 -6.25
N PHE A 420 -17.68 14.87 -7.16
CA PHE A 420 -18.68 15.63 -7.90
C PHE A 420 -19.58 14.72 -8.75
N SER A 421 -19.06 13.59 -9.25
CA SER A 421 -19.82 12.63 -10.07
C SER A 421 -20.97 11.94 -9.33
N TYR A 422 -21.01 12.01 -8.00
CA TYR A 422 -22.15 11.51 -7.21
C TYR A 422 -23.40 12.40 -7.33
N PHE A 423 -23.29 13.59 -7.95
CA PHE A 423 -24.34 14.60 -7.98
C PHE A 423 -24.66 15.01 -9.43
N LYS A 424 -25.84 14.61 -9.88
CA LYS A 424 -26.32 14.93 -11.24
C LYS A 424 -26.18 16.42 -11.56
N GLY A 425 -25.51 16.72 -12.69
CA GLY A 425 -25.23 18.06 -13.20
C GLY A 425 -23.94 18.69 -12.68
N GLU A 426 -23.16 17.97 -11.84
CA GLU A 426 -21.87 18.42 -11.35
C GLU A 426 -20.68 17.59 -11.93
N GLU A 427 -20.96 16.61 -12.76
CA GLU A 427 -19.98 15.68 -13.34
C GLU A 427 -18.89 16.42 -14.15
N TRP A 428 -19.23 17.55 -14.73
CA TRP A 428 -18.30 18.39 -15.46
C TRP A 428 -17.17 18.94 -14.56
N ARG A 429 -17.40 19.08 -13.24
CA ARG A 429 -16.38 19.51 -12.28
C ARG A 429 -15.33 18.42 -12.12
N THR A 430 -15.75 17.15 -12.01
CA THR A 430 -14.83 16.01 -12.04
C THR A 430 -13.93 16.08 -13.27
N GLN A 431 -14.49 16.22 -14.47
CA GLN A 431 -13.72 16.31 -15.71
C GLN A 431 -12.75 17.47 -15.71
N LYS A 432 -13.19 18.65 -15.27
CA LYS A 432 -12.36 19.86 -15.19
C LYS A 432 -11.18 19.68 -14.24
N GLU A 433 -11.45 19.22 -13.01
CA GLU A 433 -10.40 19.10 -12.00
C GLU A 433 -9.41 17.98 -12.32
N LEU A 434 -9.87 16.82 -12.81
CA LEU A 434 -8.99 15.74 -13.24
C LEU A 434 -8.07 16.16 -14.38
N HIS A 435 -8.63 16.84 -15.41
CA HIS A 435 -7.82 17.34 -16.51
C HIS A 435 -6.75 18.33 -16.03
N ARG A 436 -7.13 19.25 -15.13
CA ARG A 436 -6.20 20.22 -14.52
C ARG A 436 -5.10 19.54 -13.73
N LEU A 437 -5.43 18.54 -12.92
CA LEU A 437 -4.49 17.81 -12.08
C LEU A 437 -3.50 16.99 -12.91
N LEU A 438 -4.01 16.24 -13.92
CA LEU A 438 -3.14 15.49 -14.84
C LEU A 438 -2.14 16.42 -15.55
N GLN A 439 -2.60 17.53 -16.12
CA GLN A 439 -1.72 18.47 -16.81
C GLN A 439 -0.69 19.14 -15.88
N LYS A 440 -1.07 19.39 -14.64
CA LYS A 440 -0.19 20.08 -13.68
C LYS A 440 0.88 19.16 -13.12
N TYR A 441 0.53 17.93 -12.77
CA TYR A 441 1.36 17.08 -11.90
C TYR A 441 1.97 15.88 -12.61
N PHE A 442 1.37 15.38 -13.70
CA PHE A 442 1.88 14.19 -14.39
C PHE A 442 2.58 14.58 -15.69
N LYS A 443 3.91 14.46 -15.71
CA LYS A 443 4.78 14.97 -16.78
C LYS A 443 5.78 13.92 -17.22
N ASN A 444 6.25 14.07 -18.46
CA ASN A 444 7.36 13.28 -18.99
C ASN A 444 8.69 13.85 -18.47
N ALA A 445 8.96 13.67 -17.18
CA ALA A 445 10.17 14.11 -16.48
C ALA A 445 10.49 13.16 -15.31
N PRO A 446 11.74 13.10 -14.81
CA PRO A 446 12.11 12.24 -13.67
C PRO A 446 11.31 12.54 -12.39
N ASP A 447 10.88 13.79 -12.20
CA ASP A 447 10.04 14.29 -11.12
C ASP A 447 8.58 14.48 -11.56
N GLY A 448 8.12 13.70 -12.51
CA GLY A 448 6.84 13.86 -13.20
C GLY A 448 5.62 13.30 -12.50
N ILE A 449 5.66 13.05 -11.20
CA ILE A 449 4.51 12.70 -10.35
C ILE A 449 4.46 13.61 -9.13
N PRO A 450 3.29 13.84 -8.51
CA PRO A 450 3.21 14.61 -7.26
C PRO A 450 3.67 13.75 -6.07
N GLY A 451 4.79 14.09 -5.44
CA GLY A 451 5.31 13.37 -4.27
C GLY A 451 5.85 11.96 -4.58
N ASN A 452 5.67 11.03 -3.64
CA ASN A 452 6.02 9.62 -3.79
C ASN A 452 4.95 8.87 -4.60
N ASP A 453 5.35 7.77 -5.25
CA ASP A 453 4.41 6.93 -6.01
C ASP A 453 3.56 5.98 -5.12
N ASP A 454 4.01 5.77 -3.89
CA ASP A 454 3.38 4.96 -2.86
C ASP A 454 2.93 3.59 -3.37
N THR A 455 3.96 2.83 -3.77
CA THR A 455 3.81 1.48 -4.34
C THR A 455 2.84 1.39 -5.53
N GLY A 456 2.81 2.43 -6.36
CA GLY A 456 2.01 2.49 -7.58
C GLY A 456 0.66 3.20 -7.42
N THR A 457 0.36 3.78 -6.26
CA THR A 457 -0.93 4.44 -6.02
C THR A 457 -1.12 5.70 -6.85
N MET A 458 -0.12 6.61 -6.89
CA MET A 458 -0.18 7.79 -7.74
C MET A 458 -0.21 7.42 -9.22
N SER A 459 0.57 6.43 -9.62
CA SER A 459 0.59 5.91 -10.99
C SER A 459 -0.75 5.28 -11.39
N ALA A 460 -1.36 4.45 -10.54
CA ALA A 460 -2.68 3.87 -10.79
C ALA A 460 -3.77 4.96 -10.88
N TRP A 461 -3.67 6.02 -10.05
CA TRP A 461 -4.56 7.17 -10.16
C TRP A 461 -4.47 7.82 -11.54
N ALA A 462 -3.25 8.05 -12.07
CA ALA A 462 -3.05 8.61 -13.39
C ALA A 462 -3.62 7.73 -14.52
N ILE A 463 -3.54 6.40 -14.37
CA ILE A 463 -4.08 5.44 -15.36
C ILE A 463 -5.61 5.50 -15.44
N PHE A 464 -6.30 5.71 -14.32
CA PHE A 464 -7.75 5.78 -14.27
C PHE A 464 -8.31 7.12 -14.78
N ASN A 465 -7.49 8.15 -14.94
CA ASN A 465 -7.87 9.52 -15.24
C ASN A 465 -7.29 10.03 -16.56
#